data_0a0c0e3f104c3203c196e896500eb1ba
#
_entry.id   0a0c0e3f104c3203c196e896500eb1ba
#
_cell.length_a   1.000
_cell.length_b   1.000
_cell.length_c   1.000
_cell.angle_alpha   90.00
_cell.angle_beta   90.00
_cell.angle_gamma   90.00
#
_symmetry.space_group_name_H-M   'P 1'
#
loop_
_entity.id
_entity.type
_entity.pdbx_description
1 polymer ?
#
loop_
_entity_poly.entity_id
_entity_poly.type
_entity_poly.pdbx_seq_one_letter_code
_entity_poly.pdbx_strand_id
1 'polypeptide(L)'
;MALPATDRSPRGRILVADDEPHIRRILVTLLEAASFQVDSVADGPAALELLEGQDAYDLVLLDIMMPGATGLEVLDRLRELDHRQSVPVVILTAKGQDADRDEAFNLGADDFVTKPFSPKKLLARIDEILERD
;
A
#
# COMPACT_ATOMS: atom_id res chain seq x y z
N MET A 1 -12.72 -22.71 -21.18
CA MET A 1 -12.25 -22.18 -21.30
C MET A 1 -11.54 -21.47 -20.91
N ALA A 2 -11.15 -21.52 -21.10
CA ALA A 2 -10.37 -20.90 -20.62
C ALA A 2 -10.46 -19.66 -20.68
N LEU A 3 -10.75 -19.21 -20.50
CA LEU A 3 -10.66 -18.15 -20.35
C LEU A 3 -9.74 -17.58 -20.02
N PRO A 4 -9.18 -17.97 -19.97
CA PRO A 4 -8.14 -17.46 -19.19
C PRO A 4 -7.49 -16.24 -19.69
N ALA A 5 -7.25 -16.10 -20.91
CA ALA A 5 -6.63 -14.88 -21.39
C ALA A 5 -7.47 -13.68 -21.03
N THR A 6 -8.77 -13.88 -21.00
CA THR A 6 -9.68 -12.81 -20.63
C THR A 6 -9.69 -12.55 -19.15
N ASP A 7 -9.21 -13.51 -18.38
CA ASP A 7 -9.18 -13.37 -16.92
C ASP A 7 -7.90 -12.74 -16.42
N ARG A 8 -7.14 -12.11 -17.31
CA ARG A 8 -5.95 -11.40 -16.91
C ARG A 8 -6.21 -9.98 -16.46
N SER A 9 -7.48 -9.65 -16.38
CA SER A 9 -7.85 -8.38 -15.80
C SER A 9 -7.30 -8.31 -14.38
N PRO A 10 -6.70 -7.19 -13.98
CA PRO A 10 -6.17 -7.08 -12.64
C PRO A 10 -7.25 -7.28 -11.59
N ARG A 11 -6.89 -7.90 -10.48
CA ARG A 11 -7.77 -8.03 -9.33
C ARG A 11 -8.04 -6.69 -8.68
N GLY A 12 -7.21 -5.69 -8.98
CA GLY A 12 -7.29 -4.37 -8.43
C GLY A 12 -6.00 -3.66 -8.67
N ARG A 13 -5.89 -2.44 -8.18
CA ARG A 13 -4.72 -1.61 -8.36
C ARG A 13 -4.19 -1.19 -6.99
N ILE A 14 -2.90 -1.39 -6.78
CA ILE A 14 -2.26 -1.12 -5.50
C ILE A 14 -1.14 -0.11 -5.70
N LEU A 15 -1.09 0.90 -4.84
CA LEU A 15 0.02 1.84 -4.81
C LEU A 15 1.00 1.38 -3.73
N VAL A 16 2.28 1.28 -4.11
CA VAL A 16 3.35 0.93 -3.18
C VAL A 16 4.29 2.12 -3.07
N ALA A 17 4.52 2.60 -1.85
CA ALA A 17 5.46 3.68 -1.60
C ALA A 17 6.49 3.18 -0.59
N ASP A 18 7.74 3.04 -1.04
CA ASP A 18 8.83 2.53 -0.21
C ASP A 18 10.14 3.02 -0.82
N ASP A 19 10.98 3.67 0.00
CA ASP A 19 12.21 4.25 -0.52
C ASP A 19 13.33 3.23 -0.72
N GLU A 20 13.17 2.01 -0.21
CA GLU A 20 14.17 0.96 -0.40
C GLU A 20 13.90 0.23 -1.72
N PRO A 21 14.79 0.37 -2.73
CA PRO A 21 14.53 -0.25 -4.05
C PRO A 21 14.35 -1.77 -3.97
N HIS A 22 15.09 -2.41 -3.09
CA HIS A 22 15.02 -3.87 -2.95
C HIS A 22 13.63 -4.30 -2.44
N ILE A 23 13.15 -3.64 -1.41
CA ILE A 23 11.84 -3.96 -0.83
C ILE A 23 10.72 -3.61 -1.82
N ARG A 24 10.85 -2.45 -2.48
CA ARG A 24 9.86 -2.05 -3.48
C ARG A 24 9.74 -3.08 -4.59
N ARG A 25 10.88 -3.62 -5.05
CA ARG A 25 10.88 -4.63 -6.10
C ARG A 25 10.21 -5.92 -5.63
N ILE A 26 10.49 -6.33 -4.39
CA ILE A 26 9.86 -7.53 -3.82
C ILE A 26 8.34 -7.35 -3.80
N LEU A 27 7.88 -6.20 -3.33
CA LEU A 27 6.45 -5.94 -3.23
C LEU A 27 5.78 -5.91 -4.60
N VAL A 28 6.39 -5.23 -5.57
CA VAL A 28 5.83 -5.17 -6.92
C VAL A 28 5.74 -6.58 -7.51
N THR A 29 6.82 -7.35 -7.41
CA THR A 29 6.85 -8.70 -7.96
C THR A 29 5.78 -9.59 -7.31
N LEU A 30 5.68 -9.51 -5.98
CA LEU A 30 4.70 -10.30 -5.24
C LEU A 30 3.28 -9.97 -5.65
N LEU A 31 2.97 -8.68 -5.74
CA LEU A 31 1.61 -8.25 -6.02
C LEU A 31 1.23 -8.48 -7.49
N GLU A 32 2.17 -8.26 -8.39
CA GLU A 32 1.89 -8.53 -9.81
C GLU A 32 1.69 -10.02 -10.05
N ALA A 33 2.45 -10.86 -9.34
CA ALA A 33 2.26 -12.31 -9.44
C ALA A 33 0.89 -12.73 -8.91
N ALA A 34 0.30 -11.93 -8.02
CA ALA A 34 -1.03 -12.17 -7.50
C ALA A 34 -2.12 -11.49 -8.34
N SER A 35 -1.76 -10.99 -9.52
CA SER A 35 -2.66 -10.41 -10.50
C SER A 35 -3.15 -9.01 -10.18
N PHE A 36 -2.42 -8.27 -9.34
CA PHE A 36 -2.72 -6.86 -9.12
C PHE A 36 -1.95 -5.99 -10.11
N GLN A 37 -2.52 -4.85 -10.46
CA GLN A 37 -1.81 -3.79 -11.16
C GLN A 37 -1.13 -2.96 -10.07
N VAL A 38 0.15 -2.63 -10.26
CA VAL A 38 0.92 -1.97 -9.21
C VAL A 38 1.58 -0.72 -9.75
N ASP A 39 1.37 0.39 -9.06
CA ASP A 39 2.17 1.59 -9.24
C ASP A 39 3.11 1.69 -8.05
N SER A 40 4.37 2.03 -8.27
CA SER A 40 5.32 2.13 -7.17
C SER A 40 6.08 3.43 -7.25
N VAL A 41 6.33 4.01 -6.07
CA VAL A 41 7.07 5.26 -5.93
C VAL A 41 8.05 5.13 -4.77
N ALA A 42 9.01 6.05 -4.72
CA ALA A 42 10.11 5.95 -3.77
C ALA A 42 10.08 7.01 -2.66
N ASP A 43 9.11 7.92 -2.69
CA ASP A 43 9.06 8.98 -1.69
C ASP A 43 7.63 9.44 -1.47
N GLY A 44 7.46 10.23 -0.39
CA GLY A 44 6.14 10.71 -0.01
C GLY A 44 5.49 11.65 -1.01
N PRO A 45 6.21 12.66 -1.52
CA PRO A 45 5.62 13.56 -2.50
C PRO A 45 5.13 12.86 -3.76
N ALA A 46 5.88 11.86 -4.26
CA ALA A 46 5.45 11.11 -5.43
C ALA A 46 4.18 10.32 -5.13
N ALA A 47 4.08 9.75 -3.92
CA ALA A 47 2.87 9.05 -3.52
C ALA A 47 1.68 10.01 -3.48
N LEU A 48 1.86 11.19 -2.90
CA LEU A 48 0.79 12.17 -2.81
C LEU A 48 0.34 12.64 -4.19
N GLU A 49 1.27 12.80 -5.12
CA GLU A 49 0.93 13.21 -6.47
C GLU A 49 -0.02 12.22 -7.12
N LEU A 50 0.29 10.92 -6.98
CA LEU A 50 -0.58 9.88 -7.53
C LEU A 50 -1.93 9.83 -6.82
N LEU A 51 -1.92 10.01 -5.50
CA LEU A 51 -3.16 9.93 -4.72
C LEU A 51 -4.08 11.11 -4.98
N GLU A 52 -3.50 12.27 -5.30
CA GLU A 52 -4.29 13.45 -5.67
C GLU A 52 -4.92 13.31 -7.04
N GLY A 53 -4.38 12.39 -7.86
CA GLY A 53 -4.94 12.14 -9.19
C GLY A 53 -6.21 11.32 -9.11
N GLN A 54 -6.74 10.96 -10.27
CA GLN A 54 -8.03 10.31 -10.39
C GLN A 54 -7.96 8.80 -10.53
N ASP A 55 -6.77 8.22 -10.65
CA ASP A 55 -6.66 6.77 -10.76
C ASP A 55 -7.20 6.11 -9.51
N ALA A 56 -7.98 5.05 -9.70
CA ALA A 56 -8.55 4.34 -8.58
C ALA A 56 -7.52 3.39 -7.98
N TYR A 57 -7.38 3.42 -6.67
CA TYR A 57 -6.54 2.46 -5.95
C TYR A 57 -7.41 1.68 -4.98
N ASP A 58 -7.21 0.38 -4.96
CA ASP A 58 -7.94 -0.50 -4.06
C ASP A 58 -7.24 -0.68 -2.73
N LEU A 59 -5.95 -0.37 -2.69
CA LEU A 59 -5.16 -0.47 -1.46
C LEU A 59 -3.87 0.31 -1.64
N VAL A 60 -3.35 0.86 -0.55
CA VAL A 60 -2.09 1.61 -0.55
C VAL A 60 -1.17 1.01 0.52
N LEU A 61 0.06 0.69 0.11
CA LEU A 61 1.12 0.24 1.03
C LEU A 61 2.09 1.40 1.19
N LEU A 62 2.29 1.85 2.42
CA LEU A 62 3.15 3.01 2.72
C LEU A 62 4.21 2.63 3.74
N ASP A 63 5.47 2.85 3.37
CA ASP A 63 6.58 2.79 4.32
C ASP A 63 6.55 4.05 5.17
N ILE A 64 6.85 3.94 6.46
CA ILE A 64 6.88 5.12 7.32
C ILE A 64 8.05 6.05 6.94
N MET A 65 9.23 5.48 6.78
CA MET A 65 10.45 6.29 6.57
C MET A 65 10.70 6.52 5.10
N MET A 66 10.26 7.66 4.60
CA MET A 66 10.47 8.05 3.21
C MET A 66 10.92 9.51 3.14
N PRO A 67 11.74 9.85 2.11
CA PRO A 67 12.12 11.26 1.91
C PRO A 67 10.91 12.13 1.59
N GLY A 68 10.96 13.35 2.02
CA GLY A 68 9.99 14.38 1.64
C GLY A 68 8.72 14.38 2.46
N ALA A 69 8.17 13.23 2.75
CA ALA A 69 7.01 13.09 3.63
C ALA A 69 7.00 11.67 4.14
N THR A 70 6.74 11.49 5.42
CA THR A 70 6.67 10.15 6.00
C THR A 70 5.38 9.46 5.57
N GLY A 71 5.34 8.13 5.76
CA GLY A 71 4.12 7.39 5.47
C GLY A 71 2.94 7.87 6.29
N LEU A 72 3.18 8.29 7.53
CA LEU A 72 2.10 8.81 8.36
C LEU A 72 1.58 10.15 7.84
N GLU A 73 2.47 11.00 7.34
CA GLU A 73 2.05 12.26 6.73
C GLU A 73 1.26 12.02 5.45
N VAL A 74 1.68 11.04 4.65
CA VAL A 74 0.96 10.68 3.44
C VAL A 74 -0.43 10.16 3.82
N LEU A 75 -0.52 9.30 4.82
CA LEU A 75 -1.79 8.75 5.27
C LEU A 75 -2.74 9.87 5.74
N ASP A 76 -2.21 10.80 6.53
CA ASP A 76 -3.02 11.92 7.01
C ASP A 76 -3.57 12.73 5.84
N ARG A 77 -2.72 13.03 4.86
CA ARG A 77 -3.12 13.84 3.71
C ARG A 77 -4.12 13.10 2.83
N LEU A 78 -3.92 11.79 2.60
CA LEU A 78 -4.84 11.06 1.74
C LEU A 78 -6.23 10.95 2.35
N ARG A 79 -6.33 10.89 3.68
CA ARG A 79 -7.63 10.83 4.34
C ARG A 79 -8.41 12.15 4.22
N GLU A 80 -7.73 13.24 3.87
CA GLU A 80 -8.38 14.51 3.61
C GLU A 80 -8.92 14.61 2.18
N LEU A 81 -8.49 13.70 1.29
CA LEU A 81 -8.97 13.69 -0.09
C LEU A 81 -10.32 12.97 -0.15
N ASP A 82 -11.33 13.62 -0.72
CA ASP A 82 -12.68 13.07 -0.75
C ASP A 82 -12.72 11.68 -1.36
N HIS A 83 -11.97 11.45 -2.43
CA HIS A 83 -12.00 10.18 -3.14
C HIS A 83 -11.06 9.13 -2.54
N ARG A 84 -10.40 9.42 -1.42
CA ARG A 84 -9.48 8.48 -0.76
C ARG A 84 -9.84 8.21 0.69
N GLN A 85 -10.96 8.71 1.16
CA GLN A 85 -11.28 8.60 2.59
C GLN A 85 -11.44 7.15 3.05
N SER A 86 -11.83 6.27 2.15
CA SER A 86 -12.09 4.87 2.50
C SER A 86 -11.09 3.88 1.92
N VAL A 87 -10.06 4.35 1.20
CA VAL A 87 -9.12 3.41 0.61
C VAL A 87 -8.33 2.70 1.72
N PRO A 88 -8.22 1.38 1.67
CA PRO A 88 -7.43 0.65 2.66
C PRO A 88 -5.95 1.04 2.60
N VAL A 89 -5.34 1.22 3.76
CA VAL A 89 -3.93 1.59 3.86
C VAL A 89 -3.23 0.65 4.83
N VAL A 90 -2.13 0.06 4.38
CA VAL A 90 -1.27 -0.77 5.21
C VAL A 90 0.06 -0.05 5.37
N ILE A 91 0.47 0.18 6.61
CA ILE A 91 1.73 0.84 6.92
C ILE A 91 2.81 -0.21 7.07
N LEU A 92 3.94 -0.01 6.40
CA LEU A 92 5.13 -0.86 6.54
C LEU A 92 6.15 -0.10 7.37
N THR A 93 6.77 -0.77 8.32
CA THR A 93 7.69 -0.12 9.24
C THR A 93 8.89 -0.99 9.51
N ALA A 94 10.02 -0.35 9.82
CA ALA A 94 11.20 -1.07 10.25
C ALA A 94 11.02 -1.53 11.70
N LYS A 95 11.71 -2.61 12.05
CA LYS A 95 11.71 -3.10 13.42
C LYS A 95 12.17 -1.98 14.36
N GLY A 96 11.47 -1.82 15.44
CA GLY A 96 11.80 -0.78 16.42
C GLY A 96 11.00 0.49 16.30
N GLN A 97 10.12 0.60 15.31
CA GLN A 97 9.28 1.78 15.11
C GLN A 97 7.85 1.53 15.55
N ASP A 98 7.65 0.61 16.49
CA ASP A 98 6.31 0.26 16.97
C ASP A 98 5.61 1.42 17.68
N ALA A 99 6.37 2.44 18.12
CA ALA A 99 5.78 3.61 18.76
C ALA A 99 4.82 4.35 17.82
N ASP A 100 4.99 4.20 16.51
CA ASP A 100 4.13 4.88 15.54
C ASP A 100 2.85 4.11 15.23
N ARG A 101 2.69 2.93 15.82
CA ARG A 101 1.56 2.06 15.52
C ARG A 101 0.23 2.70 15.90
N ASP A 102 0.15 3.22 17.12
CA ASP A 102 -1.09 3.82 17.59
C ASP A 102 -1.45 5.04 16.75
N GLU A 103 -0.46 5.86 16.40
CA GLU A 103 -0.70 7.02 15.56
C GLU A 103 -1.20 6.59 14.19
N ALA A 104 -0.61 5.53 13.61
CA ALA A 104 -1.04 5.04 12.31
C ALA A 104 -2.50 4.63 12.34
N PHE A 105 -2.92 3.87 13.35
CA PHE A 105 -4.31 3.45 13.47
C PHE A 105 -5.24 4.63 13.73
N ASN A 106 -4.79 5.59 14.53
CA ASN A 106 -5.58 6.80 14.78
C ASN A 106 -5.79 7.61 13.50
N LEU A 107 -4.84 7.57 12.58
CA LEU A 107 -4.96 8.26 11.30
C LEU A 107 -5.75 7.44 10.26
N GLY A 108 -6.17 6.24 10.62
CA GLY A 108 -7.03 5.45 9.75
C GLY A 108 -6.35 4.34 8.98
N ALA A 109 -5.16 3.90 9.42
CA ALA A 109 -4.52 2.74 8.81
C ALA A 109 -5.32 1.49 9.10
N ASP A 110 -5.38 0.59 8.12
CA ASP A 110 -6.09 -0.67 8.27
C ASP A 110 -5.19 -1.74 8.86
N ASP A 111 -3.89 -1.62 8.68
CA ASP A 111 -2.94 -2.56 9.27
C ASP A 111 -1.57 -1.91 9.37
N PHE A 112 -0.71 -2.55 10.13
CA PHE A 112 0.62 -2.06 10.44
C PHE A 112 1.55 -3.28 10.44
N VAL A 113 2.44 -3.36 9.47
CA VAL A 113 3.27 -4.55 9.24
C VAL A 113 4.74 -4.21 9.44
N THR A 114 5.44 -4.99 10.25
CA THR A 114 6.84 -4.76 10.57
C THR A 114 7.74 -5.51 9.59
N LYS A 115 8.76 -4.85 9.09
CA LYS A 115 9.79 -5.48 8.27
C LYS A 115 10.82 -6.15 9.19
N PRO A 116 11.38 -7.28 8.82
CA PRO A 116 11.07 -8.04 7.61
C PRO A 116 9.74 -8.76 7.74
N PHE A 117 8.97 -8.75 6.67
CA PHE A 117 7.66 -9.36 6.67
C PHE A 117 7.70 -10.69 5.89
N SER A 118 6.74 -11.54 6.16
CA SER A 118 6.53 -12.74 5.35
C SER A 118 5.71 -12.35 4.12
N PRO A 119 6.24 -12.53 2.90
CA PRO A 119 5.48 -12.19 1.70
C PRO A 119 4.14 -12.91 1.65
N LYS A 120 4.12 -14.17 2.06
CA LYS A 120 2.90 -14.96 2.04
C LYS A 120 1.86 -14.40 3.01
N LYS A 121 2.30 -14.03 4.22
CA LYS A 121 1.39 -13.49 5.22
C LYS A 121 0.89 -12.11 4.83
N LEU A 122 1.76 -11.30 4.22
CA LEU A 122 1.35 -9.98 3.75
C LEU A 122 0.27 -10.12 2.69
N LEU A 123 0.47 -11.01 1.71
CA LEU A 123 -0.49 -11.21 0.66
C LEU A 123 -1.83 -11.70 1.23
N ALA A 124 -1.78 -12.64 2.18
CA ALA A 124 -3.00 -13.12 2.82
C ALA A 124 -3.74 -11.99 3.53
N ARG A 125 -2.99 -11.10 4.18
CA ARG A 125 -3.60 -9.97 4.88
C ARG A 125 -4.23 -8.99 3.90
N ILE A 126 -3.57 -8.75 2.77
CA ILE A 126 -4.12 -7.89 1.73
C ILE A 126 -5.43 -8.49 1.20
N ASP A 127 -5.44 -9.80 0.95
CA ASP A 127 -6.65 -10.46 0.49
C ASP A 127 -7.78 -10.30 1.49
N GLU A 128 -7.50 -10.45 2.79
CA GLU A 128 -8.50 -10.26 3.83
C GLU A 128 -9.07 -8.85 3.82
N ILE A 129 -8.20 -7.87 3.69
CA ILE A 129 -8.62 -6.47 3.70
C ILE A 129 -9.50 -6.16 2.50
N LEU A 130 -9.13 -6.66 1.32
CA LEU A 130 -9.88 -6.40 0.10
C LEU A 130 -11.21 -7.15 0.06
N GLU A 131 -11.35 -8.22 0.81
CA GLU A 131 -12.59 -9.00 0.86
C GLU A 131 -13.56 -8.51 1.91
N ARG A 132 -13.13 -7.57 2.76
CA ARG A 132 -14.01 -6.96 3.75
C ARG A 132 -14.92 -5.97 3.05
N ASP A 133 -16.16 -6.15 3.13
CA ASP A 133 -17.08 -5.13 2.65
C ASP A 133 -18.34 -5.18 3.45
#